data_93e9b22d69c27730bc6489d2b60abe68
#
_entry.id   93e9b22d69c27730bc6489d2b60abe68
#
_cell.length_a   1.000
_cell.length_b   1.000
_cell.length_c   1.000
_cell.angle_alpha   90.00
_cell.angle_beta   90.00
_cell.angle_gamma   90.00
#
_symmetry.space_group_name_H-M   'P 1'
#
loop_
_entity.id
_entity.type
_entity.pdbx_description
1 polymer ?
#
loop_
_entity_poly.entity_id
_entity_poly.type
_entity_poly.pdbx_seq_one_letter_code
_entity_poly.pdbx_strand_id
1 'polypeptide(L)'
;MPDTKRGAALVTGGARRIGRALVLACAEAGFDVAIHVRAVDDDAQSAAADVRARGRKASLHTCDLRHEGATAPLVAEAEAELGPITLLVNCASVFEDDSFTSMNRASWDAHLETNLRAPMVLAQAFARRLPAHRTGLIVNILDQRVLAPSPDFFSYSLSKSALWAATQMLAKGLAPRIRVNGIGPGPVLPSIHQQDVDFQREVEATLLQRPVDPAEIGQALRYLIDATSVTGQMIAVDAGQHLT
;
A
#
# COMPACT_ATOMS: atom_id res chain seq x y z
N MET A 1 -22.89 17.01 17.72
CA MET A 1 -22.77 15.97 16.70
C MET A 1 -21.34 15.47 16.77
N PRO A 2 -21.04 14.16 16.90
CA PRO A 2 -19.67 13.71 16.77
C PRO A 2 -19.16 14.09 15.38
N ASP A 3 -17.92 14.58 15.32
CA ASP A 3 -17.24 14.97 14.09
C ASP A 3 -17.20 13.77 13.14
N THR A 4 -18.07 13.77 12.11
CA THR A 4 -18.22 12.70 11.14
C THR A 4 -17.07 12.66 10.12
N LYS A 5 -16.08 13.53 10.23
CA LYS A 5 -14.89 13.51 9.39
C LYS A 5 -14.03 12.29 9.73
N ARG A 6 -13.87 11.38 8.78
CA ARG A 6 -12.99 10.21 8.91
C ARG A 6 -11.51 10.57 9.15
N GLY A 7 -11.12 11.83 8.97
CA GLY A 7 -9.74 12.32 9.01
C GLY A 7 -9.11 12.27 7.61
N ALA A 8 -7.80 12.16 7.55
CA ALA A 8 -7.08 12.06 6.28
C ALA A 8 -6.40 10.68 6.14
N ALA A 9 -6.18 10.29 4.88
CA ALA A 9 -5.43 9.10 4.50
C ALA A 9 -4.08 9.51 3.93
N LEU A 10 -3.02 8.79 4.26
CA LEU A 10 -1.72 8.85 3.57
C LEU A 10 -1.55 7.60 2.73
N VAL A 11 -1.36 7.76 1.42
CA VAL A 11 -1.15 6.66 0.46
C VAL A 11 0.22 6.80 -0.18
N THR A 12 1.12 5.83 0.04
CA THR A 12 2.44 5.84 -0.60
C THR A 12 2.37 5.26 -2.02
N GLY A 13 3.09 5.88 -2.97
CA GLY A 13 3.06 5.48 -4.39
C GLY A 13 1.70 5.70 -5.05
N GLY A 14 0.98 6.77 -4.66
CA GLY A 14 -0.44 6.98 -4.96
C GLY A 14 -0.78 7.51 -6.36
N ALA A 15 0.20 7.82 -7.23
CA ALA A 15 -0.09 8.50 -8.49
C ALA A 15 -0.63 7.58 -9.60
N ARG A 16 -0.24 6.30 -9.62
CA ARG A 16 -0.43 5.38 -10.75
C ARG A 16 -0.93 4.02 -10.31
N ARG A 17 -1.46 3.26 -11.29
CA ARG A 17 -1.76 1.82 -11.14
C ARG A 17 -2.60 1.53 -9.89
N ILE A 18 -2.20 0.54 -9.08
CA ILE A 18 -2.86 0.18 -7.81
C ILE A 18 -2.94 1.38 -6.86
N GLY A 19 -1.83 2.14 -6.72
CA GLY A 19 -1.80 3.30 -5.82
C GLY A 19 -2.88 4.34 -6.15
N ARG A 20 -3.11 4.63 -7.45
CA ARG A 20 -4.18 5.54 -7.87
C ARG A 20 -5.56 5.01 -7.50
N ALA A 21 -5.83 3.72 -7.72
CA ALA A 21 -7.10 3.10 -7.33
C ALA A 21 -7.35 3.20 -5.82
N LEU A 22 -6.30 3.01 -5.01
CA LEU A 22 -6.37 3.16 -3.55
C LEU A 22 -6.61 4.61 -3.12
N VAL A 23 -5.97 5.60 -3.78
CA VAL A 23 -6.23 7.03 -3.57
C VAL A 23 -7.69 7.37 -3.83
N LEU A 24 -8.25 6.89 -4.95
CA LEU A 24 -9.64 7.11 -5.30
C LEU A 24 -10.59 6.44 -4.32
N ALA A 25 -10.30 5.20 -3.91
CA ALA A 25 -11.07 4.49 -2.89
C ALA A 25 -11.08 5.21 -1.53
N CYS A 26 -9.95 5.81 -1.12
CA CYS A 26 -9.90 6.64 0.09
C CYS A 26 -10.79 7.89 -0.04
N ALA A 27 -10.73 8.60 -1.17
CA ALA A 27 -11.55 9.78 -1.41
C ALA A 27 -13.06 9.43 -1.41
N GLU A 28 -13.45 8.34 -2.08
CA GLU A 28 -14.83 7.83 -2.11
C GLU A 28 -15.32 7.38 -0.71
N ALA A 29 -14.40 6.84 0.11
CA ALA A 29 -14.69 6.54 1.50
C ALA A 29 -14.76 7.77 2.41
N GLY A 30 -14.55 8.99 1.90
CA GLY A 30 -14.72 10.25 2.63
C GLY A 30 -13.46 10.79 3.31
N PHE A 31 -12.27 10.28 3.00
CA PHE A 31 -11.01 10.82 3.50
C PHE A 31 -10.51 11.98 2.63
N ASP A 32 -9.87 12.97 3.24
CA ASP A 32 -8.91 13.83 2.57
C ASP A 32 -7.64 13.00 2.33
N VAL A 33 -6.90 13.20 1.21
CA VAL A 33 -5.85 12.26 0.81
C VAL A 33 -4.51 12.94 0.61
N ALA A 34 -3.53 12.54 1.42
CA ALA A 34 -2.12 12.83 1.20
C ALA A 34 -1.55 11.76 0.25
N ILE A 35 -1.07 12.17 -0.89
CA ILE A 35 -0.56 11.31 -1.95
C ILE A 35 0.96 11.43 -1.95
N HIS A 36 1.66 10.37 -1.52
CA HIS A 36 3.11 10.33 -1.64
C HIS A 36 3.53 9.79 -2.99
N VAL A 37 4.51 10.45 -3.60
CA VAL A 37 5.19 10.07 -4.83
C VAL A 37 6.70 10.30 -4.71
N ARG A 38 7.52 9.68 -5.56
CA ARG A 38 8.96 9.96 -5.58
C ARG A 38 9.29 11.32 -6.18
N ALA A 39 8.52 11.74 -7.19
CA ALA A 39 8.59 13.06 -7.81
C ALA A 39 7.19 13.46 -8.30
N VAL A 40 6.91 14.77 -8.29
CA VAL A 40 5.64 15.28 -8.83
C VAL A 40 5.71 15.31 -10.36
N ASP A 41 4.77 14.66 -10.99
CA ASP A 41 4.56 14.60 -12.42
C ASP A 41 3.07 14.78 -12.76
N ASP A 42 2.71 14.69 -14.06
CA ASP A 42 1.34 14.84 -14.53
C ASP A 42 0.38 13.81 -13.92
N ASP A 43 0.83 12.57 -13.69
CA ASP A 43 0.01 11.54 -13.05
C ASP A 43 -0.28 11.88 -11.59
N ALA A 44 0.70 12.42 -10.85
CA ALA A 44 0.51 12.85 -9.48
C ALA A 44 -0.49 14.03 -9.40
N GLN A 45 -0.36 15.01 -10.30
CA GLN A 45 -1.28 16.14 -10.39
C GLN A 45 -2.69 15.68 -10.75
N SER A 46 -2.81 14.77 -11.73
CA SER A 46 -4.08 14.18 -12.14
C SER A 46 -4.74 13.40 -11.01
N ALA A 47 -3.96 12.60 -10.24
CA ALA A 47 -4.50 11.88 -9.08
C ALA A 47 -5.05 12.85 -8.02
N ALA A 48 -4.33 13.93 -7.75
CA ALA A 48 -4.78 14.97 -6.82
C ALA A 48 -6.04 15.71 -7.32
N ALA A 49 -6.12 15.98 -8.62
CA ALA A 49 -7.31 16.57 -9.24
C ALA A 49 -8.53 15.66 -9.10
N ASP A 50 -8.38 14.36 -9.32
CA ASP A 50 -9.46 13.38 -9.16
C ASP A 50 -10.00 13.31 -7.73
N VAL A 51 -9.13 13.41 -6.71
CA VAL A 51 -9.53 13.49 -5.31
C VAL A 51 -10.36 14.75 -5.06
N ARG A 52 -9.91 15.89 -5.60
CA ARG A 52 -10.62 17.18 -5.48
C ARG A 52 -11.97 17.16 -6.19
N ALA A 53 -12.06 16.52 -7.35
CA ALA A 53 -13.32 16.33 -8.08
C ALA A 53 -14.36 15.51 -7.29
N ARG A 54 -13.92 14.70 -6.32
CA ARG A 54 -14.77 13.97 -5.37
C ARG A 54 -15.10 14.78 -4.10
N GLY A 55 -14.82 16.09 -4.11
CA GLY A 55 -15.11 16.97 -2.98
C GLY A 55 -14.19 16.78 -1.76
N ARG A 56 -13.02 16.15 -1.95
CA ARG A 56 -12.04 15.93 -0.87
C ARG A 56 -10.80 16.79 -1.11
N LYS A 57 -10.05 17.06 -0.02
CA LYS A 57 -8.75 17.73 -0.13
C LYS A 57 -7.69 16.74 -0.58
N ALA A 58 -6.71 17.21 -1.36
CA ALA A 58 -5.55 16.45 -1.76
C ALA A 58 -4.27 17.25 -1.56
N SER A 59 -3.24 16.63 -0.97
CA SER A 59 -1.87 17.15 -0.91
C SER A 59 -0.89 16.16 -1.58
N LEU A 60 0.19 16.70 -2.15
CA LEU A 60 1.25 15.92 -2.77
C LEU A 60 2.52 16.02 -1.92
N HIS A 61 3.10 14.89 -1.58
CA HIS A 61 4.32 14.80 -0.78
C HIS A 61 5.36 13.99 -1.52
N THR A 62 6.61 14.45 -1.48
CA THR A 62 7.71 13.81 -2.22
C THR A 62 8.84 13.39 -1.31
N CYS A 63 9.22 12.13 -1.40
CA CYS A 63 10.49 11.66 -0.87
C CYS A 63 10.92 10.36 -1.55
N ASP A 64 12.17 9.98 -1.40
CA ASP A 64 12.61 8.63 -1.70
C ASP A 64 12.51 7.79 -0.42
N LEU A 65 11.61 6.82 -0.42
CA LEU A 65 11.34 5.97 0.74
C LEU A 65 12.53 5.07 1.16
N ARG A 66 13.55 4.95 0.33
CA ARG A 66 14.81 4.29 0.70
C ARG A 66 15.60 5.08 1.76
N HIS A 67 15.28 6.35 1.95
CA HIS A 67 15.94 7.22 2.91
C HIS A 67 15.05 7.48 4.13
N GLU A 68 15.34 6.80 5.24
CA GLU A 68 14.55 6.93 6.47
C GLU A 68 14.40 8.38 6.95
N GLY A 69 15.47 9.19 6.84
CA GLY A 69 15.42 10.59 7.22
C GLY A 69 14.43 11.44 6.43
N ALA A 70 14.13 11.04 5.17
CA ALA A 70 13.11 11.67 4.34
C ALA A 70 11.71 11.04 4.53
N THR A 71 11.66 9.76 4.91
CA THR A 71 10.41 9.02 5.13
C THR A 71 9.76 9.38 6.47
N ALA A 72 10.56 9.55 7.52
CA ALA A 72 10.07 9.75 8.89
C ALA A 72 9.18 11.01 9.07
N PRO A 73 9.46 12.17 8.42
CA PRO A 73 8.61 13.36 8.54
C PRO A 73 7.28 13.28 7.79
N LEU A 74 7.13 12.37 6.81
CA LEU A 74 6.03 12.35 5.85
C LEU A 74 4.62 12.36 6.49
N VAL A 75 4.43 11.62 7.60
CA VAL A 75 3.13 11.61 8.30
C VAL A 75 2.86 12.99 8.95
N ALA A 76 3.89 13.63 9.50
CA ALA A 76 3.75 14.95 10.12
C ALA A 76 3.45 16.05 9.09
N GLU A 77 4.10 15.98 7.93
CA GLU A 77 3.86 16.91 6.82
C GLU A 77 2.44 16.77 6.28
N ALA A 78 1.99 15.54 6.03
CA ALA A 78 0.63 15.25 5.59
C ALA A 78 -0.41 15.74 6.62
N GLU A 79 -0.16 15.51 7.91
CA GLU A 79 -1.03 15.98 9.00
C GLU A 79 -1.11 17.51 9.08
N ALA A 80 -0.01 18.21 8.82
CA ALA A 80 0.01 19.68 8.84
C ALA A 80 -0.91 20.30 7.76
N GLU A 81 -1.06 19.63 6.61
CA GLU A 81 -1.88 20.12 5.50
C GLU A 81 -3.36 19.67 5.60
N LEU A 82 -3.60 18.43 6.02
CA LEU A 82 -4.93 17.80 5.92
C LEU A 82 -5.59 17.52 7.28
N GLY A 83 -4.86 17.71 8.37
CA GLY A 83 -5.29 17.31 9.70
C GLY A 83 -4.95 15.84 10.01
N PRO A 84 -5.48 15.29 11.12
CA PRO A 84 -5.07 13.99 11.63
C PRO A 84 -5.16 12.87 10.59
N ILE A 85 -4.04 12.17 10.37
CA ILE A 85 -4.00 10.97 9.54
C ILE A 85 -4.57 9.81 10.35
N THR A 86 -5.65 9.22 9.87
CA THR A 86 -6.33 8.08 10.51
C THR A 86 -6.30 6.81 9.67
N LEU A 87 -5.81 6.91 8.42
CA LEU A 87 -5.59 5.79 7.51
C LEU A 87 -4.19 5.92 6.89
N LEU A 88 -3.37 4.88 7.03
CA LEU A 88 -2.09 4.76 6.34
C LEU A 88 -2.16 3.58 5.37
N VAL A 89 -1.90 3.83 4.09
CA VAL A 89 -1.84 2.80 3.05
C VAL A 89 -0.42 2.73 2.50
N ASN A 90 0.32 1.69 2.86
CA ASN A 90 1.66 1.41 2.36
C ASN A 90 1.55 0.66 1.02
N CYS A 91 1.59 1.40 -0.10
CA CYS A 91 1.44 0.84 -1.45
C CYS A 91 2.70 0.98 -2.31
N ALA A 92 3.58 1.95 -2.03
CA ALA A 92 4.84 2.08 -2.76
C ALA A 92 5.65 0.77 -2.67
N SER A 93 6.22 0.36 -3.80
CA SER A 93 6.99 -0.88 -3.90
C SER A 93 8.05 -0.77 -4.99
N VAL A 94 9.19 -1.38 -4.75
CA VAL A 94 10.16 -1.77 -5.76
C VAL A 94 9.86 -3.22 -6.11
N PHE A 95 9.86 -3.53 -7.42
CA PHE A 95 9.63 -4.86 -7.96
C PHE A 95 10.61 -5.06 -9.12
N GLU A 96 11.76 -5.63 -8.81
CA GLU A 96 12.83 -5.91 -9.76
C GLU A 96 13.18 -7.40 -9.69
N ASP A 97 13.57 -7.95 -10.82
CA ASP A 97 13.91 -9.38 -10.89
C ASP A 97 15.29 -9.62 -10.27
N ASP A 98 15.35 -10.59 -9.37
CA ASP A 98 16.56 -11.20 -8.88
C ASP A 98 16.28 -12.65 -8.43
N SER A 99 17.35 -13.43 -8.32
CA SER A 99 17.33 -14.78 -7.78
C SER A 99 18.30 -14.90 -6.62
N PHE A 100 18.26 -16.01 -5.90
CA PHE A 100 19.26 -16.30 -4.86
C PHE A 100 20.70 -16.17 -5.34
N THR A 101 20.99 -16.50 -6.59
CA THR A 101 22.34 -16.46 -7.16
C THR A 101 22.70 -15.14 -7.84
N SER A 102 21.73 -14.30 -8.18
CA SER A 102 21.97 -13.01 -8.86
C SER A 102 21.75 -11.78 -7.96
N MET A 103 21.05 -11.95 -6.83
CA MET A 103 20.82 -10.83 -5.91
C MET A 103 22.15 -10.23 -5.41
N ASN A 104 22.15 -8.92 -5.29
CA ASN A 104 23.29 -8.17 -4.80
C ASN A 104 22.84 -7.14 -3.76
N ARG A 105 23.80 -6.45 -3.17
CA ARG A 105 23.49 -5.45 -2.12
C ARG A 105 22.52 -4.37 -2.59
N ALA A 106 22.61 -3.93 -3.84
CA ALA A 106 21.76 -2.87 -4.37
C ALA A 106 20.32 -3.34 -4.56
N SER A 107 20.08 -4.53 -5.16
CA SER A 107 18.72 -5.08 -5.30
C SER A 107 18.11 -5.40 -3.93
N TRP A 108 18.89 -6.01 -3.04
CA TRP A 108 18.48 -6.31 -1.67
C TRP A 108 18.03 -5.05 -0.93
N ASP A 109 18.89 -4.01 -0.88
CA ASP A 109 18.56 -2.77 -0.16
C ASP A 109 17.35 -2.06 -0.79
N ALA A 110 17.26 -2.01 -2.12
CA ALA A 110 16.12 -1.38 -2.79
C ALA A 110 14.79 -2.02 -2.36
N HIS A 111 14.71 -3.35 -2.31
CA HIS A 111 13.51 -4.05 -1.88
C HIS A 111 13.25 -3.90 -0.37
N LEU A 112 14.25 -4.15 0.47
CA LEU A 112 14.05 -4.15 1.92
C LEU A 112 13.76 -2.74 2.46
N GLU A 113 14.47 -1.72 1.97
CA GLU A 113 14.25 -0.34 2.41
C GLU A 113 12.87 0.18 1.97
N THR A 114 12.50 -0.02 0.69
CA THR A 114 11.23 0.50 0.19
C THR A 114 10.03 -0.31 0.66
N ASN A 115 10.10 -1.65 0.57
CA ASN A 115 8.92 -2.51 0.76
C ASN A 115 8.70 -2.90 2.22
N LEU A 116 9.72 -2.81 3.08
CA LEU A 116 9.64 -3.22 4.48
C LEU A 116 10.00 -2.09 5.45
N ARG A 117 11.21 -1.52 5.35
CA ARG A 117 11.67 -0.52 6.31
C ARG A 117 10.80 0.73 6.30
N ALA A 118 10.52 1.30 5.13
CA ALA A 118 9.67 2.49 5.00
C ALA A 118 8.26 2.29 5.61
N PRO A 119 7.51 1.21 5.31
CA PRO A 119 6.27 0.89 6.02
C PRO A 119 6.38 0.86 7.53
N MET A 120 7.50 0.35 8.09
CA MET A 120 7.71 0.33 9.54
C MET A 120 7.93 1.72 10.11
N VAL A 121 8.74 2.56 9.44
CA VAL A 121 8.97 3.96 9.82
C VAL A 121 7.67 4.75 9.81
N LEU A 122 6.87 4.60 8.74
CA LEU A 122 5.58 5.26 8.61
C LEU A 122 4.57 4.77 9.66
N ALA A 123 4.52 3.46 9.93
CA ALA A 123 3.66 2.89 10.97
C ALA A 123 4.03 3.42 12.37
N GLN A 124 5.32 3.56 12.68
CA GLN A 124 5.78 4.17 13.94
C GLN A 124 5.37 5.64 14.04
N ALA A 125 5.58 6.43 12.97
CA ALA A 125 5.19 7.84 12.94
C ALA A 125 3.67 7.98 13.08
N PHE A 126 2.89 7.19 12.35
CA PHE A 126 1.44 7.15 12.42
C PHE A 126 0.93 6.81 13.83
N ALA A 127 1.45 5.75 14.45
CA ALA A 127 1.02 5.32 15.78
C ALA A 127 1.30 6.36 16.87
N ARG A 128 2.45 7.06 16.79
CA ARG A 128 2.84 8.13 17.72
C ARG A 128 1.97 9.39 17.58
N ARG A 129 1.53 9.70 16.36
CA ARG A 129 0.80 10.93 16.04
C ARG A 129 -0.71 10.78 16.07
N LEU A 130 -1.24 9.56 16.00
CA LEU A 130 -2.68 9.31 16.06
C LEU A 130 -3.25 9.87 17.36
N PRO A 131 -4.19 10.85 17.32
CA PRO A 131 -4.77 11.43 18.53
C PRO A 131 -5.37 10.38 19.46
N ALA A 132 -5.25 10.57 20.78
CA ALA A 132 -5.64 9.57 21.78
C ALA A 132 -7.12 9.15 21.70
N HIS A 133 -7.98 10.04 21.26
CA HIS A 133 -9.43 9.82 21.12
C HIS A 133 -9.83 9.23 19.76
N ARG A 134 -8.86 8.99 18.85
CA ARG A 134 -9.12 8.46 17.52
C ARG A 134 -8.63 7.01 17.40
N THR A 135 -9.31 6.23 16.55
CA THR A 135 -8.85 4.94 16.07
C THR A 135 -8.23 5.09 14.68
N GLY A 136 -7.32 4.20 14.32
CA GLY A 136 -6.62 4.21 13.06
C GLY A 136 -6.66 2.87 12.33
N LEU A 137 -6.32 2.92 11.04
CA LEU A 137 -6.14 1.74 10.20
C LEU A 137 -4.83 1.87 9.42
N ILE A 138 -4.04 0.81 9.42
CA ILE A 138 -2.90 0.63 8.52
C ILE A 138 -3.24 -0.50 7.55
N VAL A 139 -3.06 -0.27 6.25
CA VAL A 139 -3.19 -1.31 5.21
C VAL A 139 -1.89 -1.40 4.43
N ASN A 140 -1.29 -2.57 4.45
CA ASN A 140 -0.08 -2.88 3.70
C ASN A 140 -0.44 -3.59 2.40
N ILE A 141 0.02 -3.07 1.26
CA ILE A 141 -0.11 -3.77 0.00
C ILE A 141 1.01 -4.80 -0.08
N LEU A 142 0.61 -6.04 0.07
CA LEU A 142 1.44 -7.22 0.05
C LEU A 142 1.58 -7.76 -1.38
N ASP A 143 1.66 -9.07 -1.50
CA ASP A 143 1.61 -9.82 -2.74
C ASP A 143 1.01 -11.19 -2.42
N GLN A 144 0.31 -11.83 -3.36
CA GLN A 144 -0.21 -13.18 -3.18
C GLN A 144 0.91 -14.21 -2.92
N ARG A 145 2.14 -13.95 -3.39
CA ARG A 145 3.33 -14.79 -3.18
C ARG A 145 3.66 -15.04 -1.72
N VAL A 146 3.16 -14.22 -0.78
CA VAL A 146 3.35 -14.50 0.66
C VAL A 146 2.60 -15.75 1.12
N LEU A 147 1.60 -16.22 0.34
CA LEU A 147 0.87 -17.46 0.57
C LEU A 147 1.45 -18.65 -0.22
N ALA A 148 2.07 -18.39 -1.37
CA ALA A 148 2.68 -19.39 -2.25
C ALA A 148 4.09 -18.90 -2.67
N PRO A 149 5.12 -19.03 -1.79
CA PRO A 149 6.47 -18.54 -2.08
C PRO A 149 7.09 -19.19 -3.32
N SER A 150 7.64 -18.37 -4.20
CA SER A 150 8.40 -18.79 -5.40
C SER A 150 9.87 -18.39 -5.24
N PRO A 151 10.81 -19.11 -5.89
CA PRO A 151 12.22 -18.71 -5.93
C PRO A 151 12.49 -17.46 -6.80
N ASP A 152 11.53 -17.06 -7.61
CA ASP A 152 11.63 -15.90 -8.49
C ASP A 152 11.40 -14.59 -7.71
N PHE A 153 12.01 -13.50 -8.18
CA PHE A 153 11.95 -12.20 -7.49
C PHE A 153 12.32 -12.34 -6.02
N PHE A 154 13.47 -12.93 -5.76
CA PHE A 154 13.82 -13.49 -4.46
C PHE A 154 13.80 -12.46 -3.33
N SER A 155 14.56 -11.35 -3.47
CA SER A 155 14.60 -10.33 -2.41
C SER A 155 13.28 -9.53 -2.30
N TYR A 156 12.55 -9.35 -3.42
CA TYR A 156 11.20 -8.81 -3.38
C TYR A 156 10.26 -9.72 -2.56
N SER A 157 10.21 -11.01 -2.87
CA SER A 157 9.35 -11.98 -2.20
C SER A 157 9.65 -12.06 -0.71
N LEU A 158 10.93 -12.01 -0.31
CA LEU A 158 11.33 -11.91 1.10
C LEU A 158 10.82 -10.62 1.74
N SER A 159 10.94 -9.46 1.06
CA SER A 159 10.48 -8.18 1.59
C SER A 159 8.96 -8.19 1.86
N LYS A 160 8.17 -8.77 0.96
CA LYS A 160 6.71 -8.89 1.10
C LYS A 160 6.32 -9.91 2.17
N SER A 161 7.02 -11.03 2.27
CA SER A 161 6.80 -12.03 3.33
C SER A 161 7.11 -11.45 4.71
N ALA A 162 8.20 -10.68 4.84
CA ALA A 162 8.52 -9.97 6.07
C ALA A 162 7.47 -8.90 6.41
N LEU A 163 6.96 -8.15 5.41
CA LEU A 163 5.89 -7.18 5.61
C LEU A 163 4.57 -7.86 6.05
N TRP A 164 4.29 -9.07 5.54
CA TRP A 164 3.15 -9.88 6.02
C TRP A 164 3.31 -10.26 7.48
N ALA A 165 4.45 -10.79 7.88
CA ALA A 165 4.74 -11.10 9.29
C ALA A 165 4.62 -9.83 10.16
N ALA A 166 5.18 -8.70 9.70
CA ALA A 166 5.10 -7.42 10.40
C ALA A 166 3.63 -6.92 10.51
N THR A 167 2.79 -7.14 9.50
CA THR A 167 1.35 -6.81 9.54
C THR A 167 0.66 -7.48 10.73
N GLN A 168 0.92 -8.78 10.93
CA GLN A 168 0.35 -9.54 12.05
C GLN A 168 0.91 -9.09 13.41
N MET A 169 2.22 -8.81 13.48
CA MET A 169 2.87 -8.33 14.71
C MET A 169 2.36 -6.93 15.08
N LEU A 170 2.22 -6.02 14.12
CA LEU A 170 1.69 -4.68 14.33
C LEU A 170 0.21 -4.72 14.75
N ALA A 171 -0.60 -5.62 14.18
CA ALA A 171 -1.99 -5.80 14.59
C ALA A 171 -2.10 -6.15 16.08
N LYS A 172 -1.21 -7.00 16.59
CA LYS A 172 -1.15 -7.35 18.02
C LYS A 172 -0.63 -6.20 18.88
N GLY A 173 0.43 -5.52 18.42
CA GLY A 173 1.13 -4.50 19.21
C GLY A 173 0.41 -3.15 19.27
N LEU A 174 -0.45 -2.83 18.28
CA LEU A 174 -1.13 -1.54 18.17
C LEU A 174 -2.61 -1.58 18.57
N ALA A 175 -3.15 -2.78 18.84
CA ALA A 175 -4.50 -2.94 19.36
C ALA A 175 -4.63 -2.31 20.77
N PRO A 176 -5.82 -1.82 21.16
CA PRO A 176 -7.08 -1.81 20.38
C PRO A 176 -7.24 -0.57 19.48
N ARG A 177 -6.32 0.37 19.50
CA ARG A 177 -6.48 1.69 18.86
C ARG A 177 -6.26 1.66 17.34
N ILE A 178 -5.36 0.81 16.85
CA ILE A 178 -5.01 0.76 15.44
C ILE A 178 -5.18 -0.68 14.95
N ARG A 179 -5.99 -0.84 13.91
CA ARG A 179 -6.08 -2.09 13.15
C ARG A 179 -5.00 -2.10 12.07
N VAL A 180 -4.44 -3.27 11.80
CA VAL A 180 -3.44 -3.43 10.74
C VAL A 180 -3.81 -4.64 9.90
N ASN A 181 -3.98 -4.44 8.59
CA ASN A 181 -4.34 -5.51 7.66
C ASN A 181 -3.50 -5.41 6.38
N GLY A 182 -3.59 -6.42 5.54
CA GLY A 182 -2.96 -6.49 4.24
C GLY A 182 -3.95 -6.73 3.11
N ILE A 183 -3.54 -6.33 1.90
CA ILE A 183 -4.17 -6.76 0.65
C ILE A 183 -3.06 -7.40 -0.19
N GLY A 184 -3.29 -8.60 -0.70
CA GLY A 184 -2.37 -9.35 -1.56
C GLY A 184 -2.89 -9.38 -2.99
N PRO A 185 -2.44 -8.46 -3.87
CA PRO A 185 -2.80 -8.49 -5.28
C PRO A 185 -2.17 -9.68 -6.00
N GLY A 186 -2.85 -10.15 -7.06
CA GLY A 186 -2.31 -11.01 -8.10
C GLY A 186 -1.92 -10.21 -9.35
N PRO A 187 -2.11 -10.77 -10.57
CA PRO A 187 -1.75 -10.12 -11.83
C PRO A 187 -2.74 -8.99 -12.13
N VAL A 188 -2.32 -7.74 -11.85
CA VAL A 188 -3.17 -6.54 -12.03
C VAL A 188 -2.88 -5.85 -13.35
N LEU A 189 -1.61 -5.54 -13.61
CA LEU A 189 -1.14 -4.85 -14.81
C LEU A 189 0.28 -5.35 -15.13
N PRO A 190 0.69 -5.42 -16.40
CA PRO A 190 2.07 -5.78 -16.75
C PRO A 190 3.06 -4.91 -15.99
N SER A 191 4.14 -5.47 -15.47
CA SER A 191 5.24 -4.66 -14.94
C SER A 191 5.96 -3.95 -16.08
N ILE A 192 6.71 -2.88 -15.77
CA ILE A 192 7.48 -2.15 -16.79
C ILE A 192 8.60 -3.01 -17.44
N HIS A 193 8.92 -4.14 -16.83
CA HIS A 193 9.94 -5.09 -17.29
C HIS A 193 9.34 -6.37 -17.89
N GLN A 194 8.01 -6.53 -17.86
CA GLN A 194 7.32 -7.73 -18.31
C GLN A 194 6.76 -7.53 -19.73
N GLN A 195 6.99 -8.51 -20.59
CA GLN A 195 6.35 -8.52 -21.91
C GLN A 195 4.86 -8.91 -21.78
N ASP A 196 4.03 -8.40 -22.66
CA ASP A 196 2.58 -8.69 -22.65
C ASP A 196 2.27 -10.19 -22.67
N VAL A 197 3.09 -10.97 -23.39
CA VAL A 197 2.92 -12.43 -23.49
C VAL A 197 3.17 -13.14 -22.16
N ASP A 198 4.10 -12.66 -21.35
CA ASP A 198 4.40 -13.24 -20.05
C ASP A 198 3.31 -12.88 -19.03
N PHE A 199 2.81 -11.65 -19.09
CA PHE A 199 1.65 -11.25 -18.29
C PHE A 199 0.40 -12.06 -18.66
N GLN A 200 0.16 -12.29 -19.96
CA GLN A 200 -0.97 -13.10 -20.40
C GLN A 200 -0.89 -14.54 -19.88
N ARG A 201 0.29 -15.16 -19.91
CA ARG A 201 0.51 -16.50 -19.33
C ARG A 201 0.25 -16.52 -17.81
N GLU A 202 0.69 -15.49 -17.11
CA GLU A 202 0.44 -15.36 -15.67
C GLU A 202 -1.08 -15.27 -15.39
N VAL A 203 -1.81 -14.48 -16.17
CA VAL A 203 -3.27 -14.39 -16.07
C VAL A 203 -3.96 -15.71 -16.36
N GLU A 204 -3.57 -16.40 -17.44
CA GLU A 204 -4.14 -17.70 -17.83
C GLU A 204 -3.88 -18.80 -16.77
N ALA A 205 -2.80 -18.69 -16.01
CA ALA A 205 -2.47 -19.61 -14.93
C ALA A 205 -3.33 -19.38 -13.65
N THR A 206 -4.04 -18.27 -13.54
CA THR A 206 -4.94 -18.04 -12.39
C THR A 206 -6.21 -18.89 -12.51
N LEU A 207 -6.85 -19.22 -11.37
CA LEU A 207 -8.08 -20.01 -11.37
C LEU A 207 -9.24 -19.32 -12.12
N LEU A 208 -9.34 -18.00 -12.03
CA LEU A 208 -10.39 -17.23 -12.70
C LEU A 208 -10.02 -16.81 -14.14
N GLN A 209 -8.78 -17.06 -14.57
CA GLN A 209 -8.26 -16.80 -15.93
C GLN A 209 -8.53 -15.37 -16.42
N ARG A 210 -8.42 -14.39 -15.52
CA ARG A 210 -8.58 -12.97 -15.81
C ARG A 210 -7.62 -12.13 -14.98
N PRO A 211 -7.21 -10.96 -15.50
CA PRO A 211 -6.46 -10.02 -14.68
C PRO A 211 -7.34 -9.45 -13.56
N VAL A 212 -6.71 -9.00 -12.50
CA VAL A 212 -7.38 -8.26 -11.43
C VAL A 212 -7.48 -6.79 -11.83
N ASP A 213 -8.69 -6.22 -11.77
CA ASP A 213 -8.85 -4.78 -11.98
C ASP A 213 -8.31 -4.01 -10.75
N PRO A 214 -7.50 -2.94 -10.95
CA PRO A 214 -7.10 -2.05 -9.85
C PRO A 214 -8.26 -1.58 -8.97
N ALA A 215 -9.46 -1.42 -9.53
CA ALA A 215 -10.66 -1.05 -8.78
C ALA A 215 -11.08 -2.13 -7.75
N GLU A 216 -10.81 -3.41 -8.01
CA GLU A 216 -11.09 -4.51 -7.07
C GLU A 216 -10.19 -4.42 -5.82
N ILE A 217 -8.95 -3.95 -5.99
CA ILE A 217 -8.04 -3.65 -4.86
C ILE A 217 -8.59 -2.48 -4.04
N GLY A 218 -9.13 -1.44 -4.72
CA GLY A 218 -9.84 -0.34 -4.06
C GLY A 218 -11.07 -0.79 -3.28
N GLN A 219 -11.84 -1.77 -3.80
CA GLN A 219 -12.99 -2.36 -3.11
C GLN A 219 -12.55 -3.12 -1.85
N ALA A 220 -11.47 -3.89 -1.91
CA ALA A 220 -10.91 -4.58 -0.75
C ALA A 220 -10.45 -3.57 0.33
N LEU A 221 -9.84 -2.44 -0.07
CA LEU A 221 -9.51 -1.37 0.87
C LEU A 221 -10.77 -0.81 1.54
N ARG A 222 -11.82 -0.51 0.77
CA ARG A 222 -13.09 -0.01 1.34
C ARG A 222 -13.72 -0.99 2.32
N TYR A 223 -13.70 -2.29 2.00
CA TYR A 223 -14.13 -3.31 2.95
C TYR A 223 -13.33 -3.24 4.26
N LEU A 224 -12.00 -3.18 4.20
CA LEU A 224 -11.15 -3.08 5.40
C LEU A 224 -11.38 -1.80 6.20
N ILE A 225 -11.71 -0.69 5.54
CA ILE A 225 -12.07 0.58 6.20
C ILE A 225 -13.30 0.37 7.07
N ASP A 226 -14.34 -0.25 6.55
CA ASP A 226 -15.64 -0.42 7.21
C ASP A 226 -15.71 -1.64 8.14
N ALA A 227 -14.87 -2.64 7.94
CA ALA A 227 -14.84 -3.89 8.71
C ALA A 227 -14.08 -3.71 10.05
N THR A 228 -14.71 -3.05 11.02
CA THR A 228 -14.08 -2.63 12.29
C THR A 228 -13.59 -3.78 13.18
N SER A 229 -14.06 -5.00 12.97
CA SER A 229 -13.64 -6.19 13.72
C SER A 229 -12.53 -6.99 13.01
N VAL A 230 -12.00 -6.50 11.86
CA VAL A 230 -10.95 -7.18 11.09
C VAL A 230 -9.60 -6.53 11.37
N THR A 231 -8.65 -7.31 11.89
CA THR A 231 -7.25 -6.92 12.09
C THR A 231 -6.34 -8.13 11.99
N GLY A 232 -5.10 -7.93 11.54
CA GLY A 232 -4.09 -8.98 11.35
C GLY A 232 -4.39 -9.92 10.18
N GLN A 233 -5.29 -9.53 9.26
CA GLN A 233 -5.71 -10.35 8.13
C GLN A 233 -5.14 -9.84 6.82
N MET A 234 -5.01 -10.72 5.83
CA MET A 234 -4.76 -10.39 4.44
C MET A 234 -5.96 -10.82 3.58
N ILE A 235 -6.39 -9.94 2.69
CA ILE A 235 -7.34 -10.27 1.63
C ILE A 235 -6.55 -10.50 0.35
N ALA A 236 -6.52 -11.72 -0.16
CA ALA A 236 -5.98 -12.00 -1.49
C ALA A 236 -6.99 -11.54 -2.55
N VAL A 237 -6.56 -10.65 -3.45
CA VAL A 237 -7.32 -10.18 -4.61
C VAL A 237 -6.47 -10.54 -5.83
N ASP A 238 -6.46 -11.81 -6.18
CA ASP A 238 -5.45 -12.42 -7.06
C ASP A 238 -6.02 -13.40 -8.10
N ALA A 239 -7.31 -13.38 -8.31
CA ALA A 239 -8.02 -14.31 -9.20
C ALA A 239 -7.74 -15.80 -8.88
N GLY A 240 -7.37 -16.10 -7.62
CA GLY A 240 -7.03 -17.45 -7.17
C GLY A 240 -5.60 -17.90 -7.51
N GLN A 241 -4.69 -16.99 -7.86
CA GLN A 241 -3.32 -17.30 -8.25
C GLN A 241 -2.55 -18.07 -7.16
N HIS A 242 -2.73 -17.73 -5.87
CA HIS A 242 -2.01 -18.41 -4.79
C HIS A 242 -2.43 -19.88 -4.55
N LEU A 243 -3.48 -20.35 -5.22
CA LEU A 243 -4.00 -21.72 -5.12
C LEU A 243 -3.54 -22.62 -6.29
N THR A 244 -2.79 -22.08 -7.25
CA THR A 244 -2.30 -22.82 -8.44
C THR A 244 -0.87 -23.31 -8.29
#